data_741154bf9d06cfa4d65f406f3cb9d115
#
_entry.id   741154bf9d06cfa4d65f406f3cb9d115
#
_cell.length_a   1.000
_cell.length_b   1.000
_cell.length_c   1.000
_cell.angle_alpha   90.00
_cell.angle_beta   90.00
_cell.angle_gamma   90.00
#
_symmetry.space_group_name_H-M   'P 1'
#
loop_
_entity.id
_entity.type
_entity.pdbx_description
1 polymer ?
#
loop_
_entity_poly.entity_id
_entity_poly.type
_entity_poly.pdbx_seq_one_letter_code
_entity_poly.pdbx_strand_id
1 'polypeptide(L)'
;HILNDCTQIKNKKKFNFLDLCCGTGCLGISIIDELENSFCDFIDISKKALNACKKNIIKFEKQKNSKLFHSNLFENYPINRLKNVDVIVCNPPYIPTSNYLSLNNETLYDPRISLDGGELGLDYYIKIIDYLINVKFKGSLYFEIDPIISENMYKYLLEKGIKIVYKKVDYLSLDRLIKITLPSTN
;
A
#
# COMPACT_ATOMS: atom_id res chain seq x y z
N HIS A 1 -7.21 -3.45 11.65
CA HIS A 1 -5.93 -3.25 12.35
C HIS A 1 -5.40 -1.84 12.14
N ILE A 2 -5.29 -1.36 10.91
CA ILE A 2 -4.86 0.02 10.61
C ILE A 2 -5.72 1.04 11.37
N LEU A 3 -7.04 0.87 11.36
CA LEU A 3 -7.97 1.70 12.10
C LEU A 3 -7.68 1.70 13.61
N ASN A 4 -7.50 0.51 14.19
CA ASN A 4 -7.17 0.39 15.62
C ASN A 4 -5.86 1.10 15.98
N ASP A 5 -4.83 0.98 15.13
CA ASP A 5 -3.57 1.68 15.35
C ASP A 5 -3.75 3.20 15.31
N CYS A 6 -4.52 3.70 14.34
CA CYS A 6 -4.82 5.13 14.21
C CYS A 6 -5.62 5.67 15.40
N THR A 7 -6.60 4.92 15.89
CA THR A 7 -7.42 5.33 17.07
C THR A 7 -6.62 5.34 18.37
N GLN A 8 -5.53 4.57 18.46
CA GLN A 8 -4.63 4.57 19.62
C GLN A 8 -3.68 5.79 19.64
N ILE A 9 -3.49 6.49 18.52
CA ILE A 9 -2.71 7.72 18.47
C ILE A 9 -3.57 8.86 19.08
N LYS A 10 -3.62 8.91 20.41
CA LYS A 10 -4.30 9.95 21.18
C LYS A 10 -3.74 11.32 20.76
N ASN A 11 -4.63 12.26 20.42
CA ASN A 11 -4.35 13.67 20.11
C ASN A 11 -4.07 14.04 18.65
N LYS A 12 -4.15 13.16 17.68
CA LYS A 12 -4.06 13.59 16.29
C LYS A 12 -5.44 13.94 15.75
N LYS A 13 -5.64 15.23 15.44
CA LYS A 13 -6.93 15.74 14.94
C LYS A 13 -7.21 15.42 13.47
N LYS A 14 -6.17 15.03 12.70
CA LYS A 14 -6.29 14.75 11.28
C LYS A 14 -5.24 13.74 10.84
N PHE A 15 -5.65 12.69 10.10
CA PHE A 15 -4.76 11.70 9.50
C PHE A 15 -4.70 11.87 8.00
N ASN A 16 -3.50 11.82 7.44
CA ASN A 16 -3.27 11.80 6.01
C ASN A 16 -2.76 10.40 5.61
N PHE A 17 -3.55 9.75 4.79
CA PHE A 17 -3.24 8.43 4.23
C PHE A 17 -2.75 8.54 2.79
N LEU A 18 -1.97 7.57 2.38
CA LEU A 18 -1.64 7.31 0.99
C LEU A 18 -2.01 5.86 0.67
N ASP A 19 -2.96 5.66 -0.22
CA ASP A 19 -3.30 4.36 -0.80
C ASP A 19 -2.48 4.21 -2.10
N LEU A 20 -1.39 3.48 -2.01
CA LEU A 20 -0.43 3.28 -3.09
C LEU A 20 -0.74 1.98 -3.83
N CYS A 21 -0.75 2.00 -5.16
CA CYS A 21 -1.30 0.94 -6.00
C CYS A 21 -2.79 0.72 -5.68
N CYS A 22 -3.55 1.81 -5.61
CA CYS A 22 -4.88 1.83 -5.01
C CYS A 22 -5.94 1.03 -5.76
N GLY A 23 -5.71 0.69 -7.03
CA GLY A 23 -6.70 -0.02 -7.84
C GLY A 23 -8.03 0.73 -7.88
N THR A 24 -9.08 0.10 -7.36
CA THR A 24 -10.43 0.68 -7.26
C THR A 24 -10.63 1.57 -6.01
N GLY A 25 -9.60 1.71 -5.17
CA GLY A 25 -9.60 2.56 -3.98
C GLY A 25 -10.25 1.92 -2.75
N CYS A 26 -10.47 0.61 -2.73
CA CYS A 26 -11.20 -0.04 -1.64
C CYS A 26 -10.55 0.17 -0.27
N LEU A 27 -9.23 0.07 -0.17
CA LEU A 27 -8.52 0.25 1.10
C LEU A 27 -8.65 1.68 1.62
N GLY A 28 -8.23 2.65 0.81
CA GLY A 28 -8.24 4.06 1.21
C GLY A 28 -9.64 4.59 1.49
N ILE A 29 -10.64 4.23 0.68
CA ILE A 29 -12.04 4.63 0.90
C ILE A 29 -12.56 4.06 2.21
N SER A 30 -12.34 2.77 2.50
CA SER A 30 -12.77 2.14 3.74
C SER A 30 -12.12 2.82 4.97
N ILE A 31 -10.85 3.21 4.87
CA ILE A 31 -10.16 3.90 5.96
C ILE A 31 -10.77 5.27 6.23
N ILE A 32 -10.98 6.09 5.20
CA ILE A 32 -11.54 7.44 5.38
C ILE A 32 -13.05 7.43 5.62
N ASP A 33 -13.72 6.31 5.44
CA ASP A 33 -15.11 6.13 5.83
C ASP A 33 -15.25 5.94 7.34
N GLU A 34 -14.36 5.15 7.93
CA GLU A 34 -14.36 4.80 9.35
C GLU A 34 -13.65 5.83 10.25
N LEU A 35 -12.72 6.61 9.69
CA LEU A 35 -11.95 7.61 10.45
C LEU A 35 -12.39 9.02 10.10
N GLU A 36 -13.17 9.63 10.97
CA GLU A 36 -13.50 11.05 10.86
C GLU A 36 -12.23 11.92 10.79
N ASN A 37 -12.30 13.01 10.02
CA ASN A 37 -11.19 13.95 9.83
C ASN A 37 -9.91 13.34 9.18
N SER A 38 -10.04 12.25 8.46
CA SER A 38 -8.98 11.69 7.66
C SER A 38 -9.04 12.17 6.20
N PHE A 39 -7.90 12.06 5.52
CA PHE A 39 -7.76 12.37 4.10
C PHE A 39 -6.90 11.30 3.43
N CYS A 40 -7.25 10.88 2.23
CA CYS A 40 -6.48 9.88 1.49
C CYS A 40 -6.09 10.38 0.10
N ASP A 41 -4.81 10.31 -0.20
CA ASP A 41 -4.30 10.38 -1.56
C ASP A 41 -4.28 8.97 -2.16
N PHE A 42 -4.76 8.83 -3.38
CA PHE A 42 -4.84 7.57 -4.12
C PHE A 42 -3.88 7.61 -5.29
N ILE A 43 -2.96 6.66 -5.37
CA ILE A 43 -1.99 6.57 -6.46
C ILE A 43 -2.16 5.24 -7.19
N ASP A 44 -2.24 5.32 -8.52
CA ASP A 44 -2.15 4.15 -9.39
C ASP A 44 -1.54 4.51 -10.75
N ILE A 45 -0.87 3.55 -11.37
CA ILE A 45 -0.33 3.68 -12.73
C ILE A 45 -1.42 3.51 -13.79
N SER A 46 -2.52 2.84 -13.45
CA SER A 46 -3.63 2.55 -14.35
C SER A 46 -4.67 3.66 -14.31
N LYS A 47 -4.81 4.41 -15.42
CA LYS A 47 -5.91 5.38 -15.58
C LYS A 47 -7.29 4.71 -15.46
N LYS A 48 -7.41 3.44 -15.90
CA LYS A 48 -8.66 2.68 -15.78
C LYS A 48 -9.01 2.42 -14.31
N ALA A 49 -8.02 2.01 -13.51
CA ALA A 49 -8.18 1.82 -12.07
C ALA A 49 -8.55 3.13 -11.37
N LEU A 50 -7.85 4.23 -11.65
CA LEU A 50 -8.17 5.55 -11.09
C LEU A 50 -9.57 6.05 -11.48
N ASN A 51 -10.05 5.75 -12.69
CA ASN A 51 -11.42 6.08 -13.08
C ASN A 51 -12.45 5.26 -12.27
N ALA A 52 -12.18 4.00 -11.97
CA ALA A 52 -13.02 3.19 -11.09
C ALA A 52 -12.95 3.71 -9.64
N CYS A 53 -11.76 4.01 -9.12
CA CYS A 53 -11.56 4.64 -7.83
C CYS A 53 -12.35 5.95 -7.70
N LYS A 54 -12.28 6.83 -8.71
CA LYS A 54 -13.07 8.07 -8.75
C LYS A 54 -14.57 7.83 -8.63
N LYS A 55 -15.11 6.83 -9.35
CA LYS A 55 -16.53 6.48 -9.26
C LYS A 55 -16.88 5.99 -7.85
N ASN A 56 -16.03 5.19 -7.24
CA ASN A 56 -16.22 4.72 -5.87
C ASN A 56 -16.17 5.88 -4.86
N ILE A 57 -15.19 6.78 -4.98
CA ILE A 57 -15.10 8.00 -4.14
C ILE A 57 -16.39 8.81 -4.20
N ILE A 58 -16.99 8.97 -5.40
CA ILE A 58 -18.25 9.67 -5.58
C ILE A 58 -19.39 8.89 -4.93
N LYS A 59 -19.46 7.57 -5.16
CA LYS A 59 -20.50 6.69 -4.62
C LYS A 59 -20.54 6.71 -3.09
N PHE A 60 -19.37 6.79 -2.44
CA PHE A 60 -19.23 6.84 -0.98
C PHE A 60 -19.11 8.26 -0.42
N GLU A 61 -19.38 9.29 -1.24
CA GLU A 61 -19.38 10.70 -0.83
C GLU A 61 -18.07 11.20 -0.18
N LYS A 62 -16.92 10.65 -0.63
CA LYS A 62 -15.58 10.97 -0.08
C LYS A 62 -14.78 11.99 -0.89
N GLN A 63 -15.39 12.74 -1.80
CA GLN A 63 -14.69 13.67 -2.69
C GLN A 63 -13.89 14.75 -1.94
N LYS A 64 -14.41 15.22 -0.79
CA LYS A 64 -13.75 16.25 0.04
C LYS A 64 -12.53 15.70 0.79
N ASN A 65 -12.45 14.38 0.94
CA ASN A 65 -11.44 13.68 1.73
C ASN A 65 -10.45 12.90 0.84
N SER A 66 -10.46 13.14 -0.48
CA SER A 66 -9.73 12.31 -1.44
C SER A 66 -9.04 13.13 -2.50
N LYS A 67 -7.89 12.66 -2.96
CA LYS A 67 -7.22 13.16 -4.16
C LYS A 67 -6.57 12.02 -4.93
N LEU A 68 -6.71 12.02 -6.27
CA LEU A 68 -6.17 10.98 -7.14
C LEU A 68 -4.92 11.47 -7.86
N PHE A 69 -3.94 10.58 -8.01
CA PHE A 69 -2.70 10.83 -8.73
C PHE A 69 -2.42 9.68 -9.70
N HIS A 70 -2.26 10.01 -10.97
CA HIS A 70 -1.78 9.06 -11.97
C HIS A 70 -0.26 9.05 -11.93
N SER A 71 0.33 7.98 -11.39
CA SER A 71 1.77 7.86 -11.18
C SER A 71 2.22 6.41 -11.15
N ASN A 72 3.40 6.16 -11.66
CA ASN A 72 4.12 4.92 -11.39
C ASN A 72 4.80 5.09 -10.02
N LEU A 73 4.21 4.47 -8.99
CA LEU A 73 4.61 4.68 -7.60
C LEU A 73 4.70 6.20 -7.29
N PHE A 74 5.86 6.68 -6.88
CA PHE A 74 6.08 8.06 -6.44
C PHE A 74 6.54 9.02 -7.54
N GLU A 75 6.74 8.57 -8.81
CA GLU A 75 7.35 9.36 -9.88
C GLU A 75 6.69 10.73 -10.08
N ASN A 76 5.36 10.77 -10.09
CA ASN A 76 4.59 12.01 -10.28
C ASN A 76 3.87 12.46 -9.00
N TYR A 77 4.19 11.87 -7.84
CA TYR A 77 3.59 12.24 -6.57
C TYR A 77 4.40 13.33 -5.88
N PRO A 78 3.78 14.48 -5.51
CA PRO A 78 4.53 15.61 -4.96
C PRO A 78 5.18 15.27 -3.62
N ILE A 79 6.51 15.40 -3.52
CA ILE A 79 7.27 15.11 -2.30
C ILE A 79 6.79 15.91 -1.08
N ASN A 80 6.29 17.14 -1.29
CA ASN A 80 5.73 17.95 -0.20
C ASN A 80 4.46 17.34 0.39
N ARG A 81 3.70 16.57 -0.39
CA ARG A 81 2.54 15.83 0.12
C ARG A 81 3.00 14.61 0.91
N LEU A 82 3.99 13.88 0.40
CA LEU A 82 4.54 12.69 1.06
C LEU A 82 5.06 13.01 2.47
N LYS A 83 5.67 14.16 2.68
CA LYS A 83 6.14 14.62 4.00
C LYS A 83 5.02 14.77 5.03
N ASN A 84 3.78 14.94 4.59
CA ASN A 84 2.61 15.08 5.46
C ASN A 84 1.78 13.80 5.58
N VAL A 85 2.19 12.72 4.90
CA VAL A 85 1.53 11.41 5.00
C VAL A 85 1.92 10.75 6.32
N ASP A 86 0.93 10.27 7.05
CA ASP A 86 1.11 9.55 8.32
C ASP A 86 1.21 8.05 8.12
N VAL A 87 0.41 7.56 7.18
CA VAL A 87 0.24 6.14 6.92
C VAL A 87 0.19 5.89 5.42
N ILE A 88 1.04 5.00 4.95
CA ILE A 88 0.95 4.42 3.62
C ILE A 88 0.35 3.03 3.74
N VAL A 89 -0.68 2.76 2.96
CA VAL A 89 -1.23 1.42 2.75
C VAL A 89 -0.95 1.02 1.31
N CYS A 90 -0.55 -0.22 1.09
CA CYS A 90 -0.19 -0.68 -0.24
C CYS A 90 -0.50 -2.17 -0.42
N ASN A 91 -1.19 -2.49 -1.50
CA ASN A 91 -1.33 -3.84 -2.02
C ASN A 91 -0.71 -3.87 -3.42
N PRO A 92 0.62 -3.99 -3.53
CA PRO A 92 1.29 -3.95 -4.82
C PRO A 92 1.22 -5.32 -5.51
N PRO A 93 1.49 -5.42 -6.83
CA PRO A 93 1.66 -6.69 -7.52
C PRO A 93 2.73 -7.56 -6.83
N TYR A 94 2.41 -8.82 -6.54
CA TYR A 94 3.29 -9.72 -5.78
C TYR A 94 3.46 -11.11 -6.38
N ILE A 95 2.81 -11.42 -7.49
CA ILE A 95 2.93 -12.74 -8.11
C ILE A 95 4.29 -12.85 -8.80
N PRO A 96 5.11 -13.87 -8.45
CA PRO A 96 6.36 -14.10 -9.16
C PRO A 96 6.11 -14.33 -10.65
N THR A 97 6.95 -13.75 -11.50
CA THR A 97 6.80 -13.84 -12.97
C THR A 97 6.69 -15.28 -13.46
N SER A 98 7.44 -16.20 -12.85
CA SER A 98 7.37 -17.64 -13.18
C SER A 98 5.99 -18.25 -12.91
N ASN A 99 5.26 -17.74 -11.93
CA ASN A 99 3.96 -18.26 -11.54
C ASN A 99 2.80 -17.65 -12.34
N TYR A 100 3.07 -16.56 -13.08
CA TYR A 100 2.02 -15.86 -13.83
C TYR A 100 1.29 -16.76 -14.83
N LEU A 101 2.03 -17.62 -15.56
CA LEU A 101 1.44 -18.52 -16.56
C LEU A 101 0.66 -19.70 -15.95
N SER A 102 0.83 -19.96 -14.66
CA SER A 102 0.11 -21.02 -13.93
C SER A 102 -1.14 -20.50 -13.19
N LEU A 103 -1.45 -19.21 -13.34
CA LEU A 103 -2.65 -18.61 -12.74
C LEU A 103 -3.91 -19.18 -13.39
N ASN A 104 -4.99 -19.25 -12.59
CA ASN A 104 -6.30 -19.63 -13.11
C ASN A 104 -6.86 -18.54 -14.05
N ASN A 105 -7.80 -18.94 -14.91
CA ASN A 105 -8.40 -18.04 -15.88
C ASN A 105 -9.08 -16.81 -15.25
N GLU A 106 -9.62 -16.95 -14.05
CA GLU A 106 -10.29 -15.83 -13.35
C GLU A 106 -9.28 -14.74 -12.98
N THR A 107 -8.12 -15.12 -12.46
CA THR A 107 -7.04 -14.17 -12.11
C THR A 107 -6.44 -13.51 -13.36
N LEU A 108 -6.39 -14.21 -14.49
CA LEU A 108 -5.87 -13.68 -15.76
C LEU A 108 -6.78 -12.63 -16.42
N TYR A 109 -8.00 -12.39 -15.93
CA TYR A 109 -8.79 -11.22 -16.33
C TYR A 109 -8.22 -9.89 -15.82
N ASP A 110 -7.45 -9.93 -14.73
CA ASP A 110 -6.76 -8.74 -14.24
C ASP A 110 -5.54 -8.41 -15.13
N PRO A 111 -5.26 -7.13 -15.37
CA PRO A 111 -4.10 -6.74 -16.16
C PRO A 111 -2.81 -7.28 -15.55
N ARG A 112 -1.90 -7.80 -16.38
CA ARG A 112 -0.62 -8.34 -15.92
C ARG A 112 0.13 -7.38 -14.98
N ILE A 113 0.08 -6.09 -15.26
CA ILE A 113 0.73 -5.05 -14.44
C ILE A 113 0.20 -4.97 -13.00
N SER A 114 -1.00 -5.48 -12.73
CA SER A 114 -1.57 -5.55 -11.37
C SER A 114 -1.26 -6.85 -10.63
N LEU A 115 -0.59 -7.79 -11.29
CA LEU A 115 -0.32 -9.13 -10.76
C LEU A 115 1.18 -9.43 -10.66
N ASP A 116 1.94 -9.12 -11.73
CA ASP A 116 3.36 -9.50 -11.88
C ASP A 116 4.24 -8.63 -10.98
N GLY A 117 4.77 -9.24 -9.93
CA GLY A 117 5.65 -8.63 -8.93
C GLY A 117 7.15 -8.80 -9.20
N GLY A 118 7.52 -9.29 -10.41
CA GLY A 118 8.91 -9.59 -10.78
C GLY A 118 9.34 -10.99 -10.41
N GLU A 119 10.64 -11.28 -10.51
CA GLU A 119 11.19 -12.63 -10.38
C GLU A 119 10.82 -13.31 -9.05
N LEU A 120 10.95 -12.59 -7.94
CA LEU A 120 10.62 -13.08 -6.59
C LEU A 120 9.29 -12.51 -6.06
N GLY A 121 8.52 -11.77 -6.86
CA GLY A 121 7.31 -11.10 -6.42
C GLY A 121 7.55 -9.88 -5.53
N LEU A 122 8.79 -9.39 -5.41
CA LEU A 122 9.18 -8.33 -4.48
C LEU A 122 9.52 -6.99 -5.12
N ASP A 123 9.54 -6.90 -6.46
CA ASP A 123 10.07 -5.73 -7.16
C ASP A 123 9.44 -4.40 -6.70
N TYR A 124 8.13 -4.39 -6.51
CA TYR A 124 7.43 -3.19 -6.07
C TYR A 124 7.69 -2.87 -4.60
N TYR A 125 7.73 -3.88 -3.73
CA TYR A 125 8.05 -3.70 -2.32
C TYR A 125 9.43 -3.08 -2.14
N ILE A 126 10.43 -3.61 -2.85
CA ILE A 126 11.81 -3.12 -2.83
C ILE A 126 11.86 -1.66 -3.31
N LYS A 127 11.26 -1.35 -4.46
CA LYS A 127 11.22 0.02 -5.01
C LYS A 127 10.56 1.00 -4.06
N ILE A 128 9.45 0.61 -3.43
CA ILE A 128 8.71 1.46 -2.47
C ILE A 128 9.56 1.71 -1.24
N ILE A 129 10.11 0.67 -0.64
CA ILE A 129 10.89 0.74 0.59
C ILE A 129 12.17 1.56 0.37
N ASP A 130 12.94 1.26 -0.69
CA ASP A 130 14.19 1.98 -1.00
C ASP A 130 13.92 3.47 -1.27
N TYR A 131 12.84 3.81 -1.99
CA TYR A 131 12.44 5.20 -2.19
C TYR A 131 12.12 5.89 -0.87
N LEU A 132 11.31 5.27 -0.02
CA LEU A 132 10.87 5.85 1.26
C LEU A 132 12.03 6.02 2.25
N ILE A 133 13.01 5.11 2.25
CA ILE A 133 14.27 5.27 3.01
C ILE A 133 15.03 6.48 2.50
N ASN A 134 15.21 6.59 1.17
CA ASN A 134 15.97 7.69 0.56
C ASN A 134 15.37 9.08 0.87
N VAL A 135 14.05 9.19 0.88
CA VAL A 135 13.36 10.46 1.21
C VAL A 135 13.12 10.64 2.71
N LYS A 136 13.65 9.76 3.56
CA LYS A 136 13.53 9.78 5.03
C LYS A 136 12.07 9.84 5.51
N PHE A 137 11.20 9.04 4.93
CA PHE A 137 9.81 8.95 5.33
C PHE A 137 9.67 8.50 6.79
N LYS A 138 8.78 9.15 7.56
CA LYS A 138 8.63 8.92 9.01
C LYS A 138 7.29 8.28 9.41
N GLY A 139 6.41 8.07 8.46
CA GLY A 139 5.09 7.46 8.73
C GLY A 139 5.14 5.95 8.90
N SER A 140 3.99 5.37 9.14
CA SER A 140 3.81 3.91 9.16
C SER A 140 3.57 3.37 7.76
N LEU A 141 4.10 2.18 7.46
CA LEU A 141 3.92 1.51 6.19
C LEU A 141 3.28 0.15 6.40
N TYR A 142 2.15 -0.06 5.72
CA TYR A 142 1.39 -1.31 5.76
C TYR A 142 1.37 -1.92 4.37
N PHE A 143 1.79 -3.17 4.28
CA PHE A 143 1.71 -3.96 3.06
C PHE A 143 0.75 -5.13 3.23
N GLU A 144 -0.12 -5.32 2.24
CA GLU A 144 -0.66 -6.64 1.98
C GLU A 144 0.48 -7.53 1.46
N ILE A 145 0.54 -8.78 1.94
CA ILE A 145 1.49 -9.78 1.48
C ILE A 145 0.79 -11.10 1.24
N ASP A 146 1.35 -11.91 0.36
CA ASP A 146 0.91 -13.28 0.11
C ASP A 146 1.95 -14.27 0.67
N PRO A 147 1.53 -15.44 1.15
CA PRO A 147 2.45 -16.48 1.62
C PRO A 147 3.55 -16.84 0.63
N ILE A 148 3.27 -16.74 -0.67
CA ILE A 148 4.23 -17.05 -1.73
C ILE A 148 5.49 -16.19 -1.70
N ILE A 149 5.39 -14.97 -1.14
CA ILE A 149 6.51 -14.02 -1.03
C ILE A 149 7.00 -13.80 0.40
N SER A 150 6.31 -14.34 1.40
CA SER A 150 6.53 -14.01 2.82
C SER A 150 7.97 -14.26 3.27
N GLU A 151 8.55 -15.41 2.94
CA GLU A 151 9.91 -15.76 3.32
C GLU A 151 10.93 -14.80 2.71
N ASN A 152 10.85 -14.54 1.40
CA ASN A 152 11.71 -13.62 0.69
C ASN A 152 11.57 -12.19 1.20
N MET A 153 10.33 -11.77 1.53
CA MET A 153 10.07 -10.45 2.11
C MET A 153 10.72 -10.30 3.47
N TYR A 154 10.60 -11.29 4.36
CA TYR A 154 11.21 -11.25 5.69
C TYR A 154 12.73 -11.22 5.63
N LYS A 155 13.32 -12.01 4.73
CA LYS A 155 14.78 -11.99 4.49
C LYS A 155 15.24 -10.62 4.02
N TYR A 156 14.58 -10.02 3.04
CA TYR A 156 14.89 -8.68 2.55
C TYR A 156 14.79 -7.62 3.66
N LEU A 157 13.73 -7.63 4.46
CA LEU A 157 13.56 -6.68 5.55
C LEU A 157 14.66 -6.82 6.62
N LEU A 158 15.03 -8.06 6.96
CA LEU A 158 16.12 -8.34 7.90
C LEU A 158 17.47 -7.83 7.38
N GLU A 159 17.80 -8.09 6.11
CA GLU A 159 19.04 -7.61 5.46
C GLU A 159 19.13 -6.08 5.43
N LYS A 160 18.00 -5.40 5.29
CA LYS A 160 17.93 -3.94 5.33
C LYS A 160 17.86 -3.37 6.76
N GLY A 161 17.83 -4.19 7.80
CA GLY A 161 17.66 -3.75 9.18
C GLY A 161 16.30 -3.10 9.45
N ILE A 162 15.27 -3.45 8.67
CA ILE A 162 13.93 -2.91 8.79
C ILE A 162 13.14 -3.71 9.82
N LYS A 163 12.57 -3.02 10.81
CA LYS A 163 11.79 -3.66 11.85
C LYS A 163 10.35 -3.93 11.40
N ILE A 164 9.96 -5.21 11.47
CA ILE A 164 8.54 -5.59 11.41
C ILE A 164 7.92 -5.27 12.77
N VAL A 165 6.94 -4.35 12.79
CA VAL A 165 6.22 -3.98 14.03
C VAL A 165 5.28 -5.09 14.43
N TYR A 166 4.48 -5.57 13.48
CA TYR A 166 3.67 -6.77 13.59
C TYR A 166 3.33 -7.33 12.22
N LYS A 167 2.86 -8.56 12.22
CA LYS A 167 2.23 -9.24 11.09
C LYS A 167 0.87 -9.79 11.46
N LYS A 168 -0.01 -9.92 10.50
CA LYS A 168 -1.34 -10.51 10.66
C LYS A 168 -1.56 -11.61 9.65
N VAL A 169 -2.20 -12.64 10.12
CA VAL A 169 -2.62 -13.79 9.31
C VAL A 169 -4.12 -13.75 9.08
N ASP A 170 -4.57 -14.43 8.03
CA ASP A 170 -5.98 -14.70 7.79
C ASP A 170 -6.49 -15.88 8.66
N TYR A 171 -7.75 -16.29 8.42
CA TYR A 171 -8.38 -17.40 9.13
C TYR A 171 -7.75 -18.78 8.84
N LEU A 172 -6.94 -18.87 7.77
CA LEU A 172 -6.13 -20.05 7.42
C LEU A 172 -4.72 -19.97 8.00
N SER A 173 -4.43 -19.00 8.87
CA SER A 173 -3.10 -18.72 9.44
C SER A 173 -2.05 -18.34 8.39
N LEU A 174 -2.45 -17.83 7.24
CA LEU A 174 -1.57 -17.36 6.18
C LEU A 174 -1.27 -15.87 6.35
N ASP A 175 0.01 -15.50 6.19
CA ASP A 175 0.44 -14.09 6.28
C ASP A 175 -0.29 -13.22 5.23
N ARG A 176 -0.91 -12.12 5.69
CA ARG A 176 -1.68 -11.21 4.83
C ARG A 176 -1.33 -9.74 5.00
N LEU A 177 -0.84 -9.35 6.15
CA LEU A 177 -0.52 -7.96 6.43
C LEU A 177 0.76 -7.87 7.25
N ILE A 178 1.65 -6.98 6.84
CA ILE A 178 2.78 -6.54 7.66
C ILE A 178 2.72 -5.03 7.88
N LYS A 179 3.08 -4.62 9.09
CA LYS A 179 3.42 -3.23 9.42
C LYS A 179 4.92 -3.13 9.65
N ILE A 180 5.55 -2.21 8.95
CA ILE A 180 6.98 -1.94 9.12
C ILE A 180 7.23 -0.49 9.52
N THR A 181 8.37 -0.25 10.17
CA THR A 181 8.94 1.07 10.37
C THR A 181 10.30 1.11 9.70
N LEU A 182 10.54 2.19 8.97
CA LEU A 182 11.81 2.39 8.27
C LEU A 182 12.90 2.84 9.26
N PRO A 183 14.18 2.50 8.99
CA PRO A 183 15.27 2.90 9.86
C PRO A 183 15.39 4.43 9.90
N SER A 184 15.58 4.97 11.10
CA SER A 184 15.95 6.39 11.26
C SER A 184 17.36 6.57 10.71
N THR A 185 17.50 7.19 9.56
CA THR A 185 18.83 7.66 9.12
C THR A 185 19.21 8.86 9.97
N ASN A 186 20.17 8.67 10.86
CA ASN A 186 20.83 9.75 11.61
C ASN A 186 21.39 10.79 10.66
#